data_9f2ed29f49cbda0ee3d14ea437d625cd
#
_entry.id   9f2ed29f49cbda0ee3d14ea437d625cd
#
_cell.length_a   1.000
_cell.length_b   1.000
_cell.length_c   1.000
_cell.angle_alpha   90.00
_cell.angle_beta   90.00
_cell.angle_gamma   90.00
#
_symmetry.space_group_name_H-M   'P 1'
#
loop_
_entity.id
_entity.type
_entity.pdbx_description
1 polymer ?
#
loop_
_entity_poly.entity_id
_entity_poly.type
_entity_poly.pdbx_seq_one_letter_code
_entity_poly.pdbx_strand_id
1 'polypeptide(L)'
;MHKHGFFLEKTWQICYNKKNILKYSEFKVRKQMANILKTIIENDKGELRRLEKMADKVLQYEDEMAALTDEQLQAKTEEFKQRYQNGETLDQLLYEAFAVVREGAKRVLGLFPYKVQVMGGIVLHHGDVPEMRTGEGKTLTATMPVYLNALSGEGVHVVTVNEYLTERDATEMGELYSWLGLSVGINLAAKSPMEKKEAYLCDITYSTNSEIGFDYLRDNMVVRAENMVQRPLNYALVDEVDSILIDEART
;
A
#
# COMPACT_ATOMS: atom_id res chain seq x y z
N MET A 1 41.87 -13.34 -10.61
CA MET A 1 40.58 -13.06 -11.31
C MET A 1 39.44 -13.47 -10.39
N HIS A 2 39.00 -12.57 -9.50
CA HIS A 2 37.82 -12.77 -8.64
C HIS A 2 36.63 -12.13 -9.31
N LYS A 3 35.68 -12.96 -9.74
CA LYS A 3 34.35 -12.51 -10.16
C LYS A 3 33.55 -12.19 -8.89
N HIS A 4 33.45 -10.92 -8.53
CA HIS A 4 32.44 -10.44 -7.60
C HIS A 4 31.11 -10.50 -8.32
N GLY A 5 30.29 -11.50 -8.00
CA GLY A 5 28.88 -11.52 -8.33
C GLY A 5 28.19 -10.42 -7.50
N PHE A 6 27.70 -9.40 -8.15
CA PHE A 6 26.74 -8.48 -7.56
C PHE A 6 25.45 -9.27 -7.34
N PHE A 7 25.17 -9.68 -6.11
CA PHE A 7 23.84 -10.02 -5.68
C PHE A 7 23.04 -8.71 -5.67
N LEU A 8 22.20 -8.52 -6.67
CA LEU A 8 21.15 -7.50 -6.63
C LEU A 8 20.12 -7.95 -5.60
N GLU A 9 20.08 -7.30 -4.45
CA GLU A 9 19.05 -7.50 -3.45
C GLU A 9 17.69 -7.19 -4.08
N LYS A 10 16.83 -8.21 -4.12
CA LYS A 10 15.44 -8.10 -4.55
C LYS A 10 14.60 -7.89 -3.30
N THR A 11 13.93 -6.79 -3.19
CA THR A 11 13.01 -6.48 -2.09
C THR A 11 11.56 -6.62 -2.55
N TRP A 12 10.72 -7.21 -1.68
CA TRP A 12 9.33 -7.55 -1.96
C TRP A 12 8.39 -6.68 -1.13
N GLN A 13 7.24 -6.33 -1.69
CA GLN A 13 6.15 -5.70 -0.94
C GLN A 13 4.92 -6.60 -0.96
N ILE A 14 4.29 -6.79 0.20
CA ILE A 14 3.04 -7.54 0.35
C ILE A 14 1.94 -6.61 0.85
N CYS A 15 0.74 -6.77 0.31
CA CYS A 15 -0.45 -6.13 0.80
C CYS A 15 -1.42 -7.15 1.41
N TYR A 16 -1.91 -6.81 2.59
CA TYR A 16 -2.98 -7.54 3.25
C TYR A 16 -4.30 -6.78 3.05
N ASN A 17 -5.29 -7.47 2.50
CA ASN A 17 -6.66 -6.94 2.38
C ASN A 17 -7.63 -7.95 3.00
N LYS A 18 -8.38 -7.51 4.01
CA LYS A 18 -9.37 -8.33 4.76
C LYS A 18 -10.35 -9.09 3.87
N LYS A 19 -10.71 -8.52 2.70
CA LYS A 19 -11.64 -9.14 1.74
C LYS A 19 -11.04 -10.36 1.02
N ASN A 20 -9.73 -10.53 1.01
CA ASN A 20 -9.04 -11.60 0.25
C ASN A 20 -8.77 -12.88 1.07
N ILE A 21 -8.85 -12.85 2.41
CA ILE A 21 -8.63 -14.05 3.25
C ILE A 21 -9.65 -15.17 2.95
N LEU A 22 -10.91 -14.82 2.72
CA LEU A 22 -11.97 -15.79 2.42
C LEU A 22 -11.78 -16.46 1.03
N LYS A 23 -11.15 -15.76 0.08
CA LYS A 23 -10.83 -16.33 -1.24
C LYS A 23 -9.63 -17.28 -1.20
N TYR A 24 -8.64 -17.04 -0.33
CA TYR A 24 -7.42 -17.85 -0.26
C TYR A 24 -7.65 -19.25 0.31
N SER A 25 -8.57 -19.41 1.25
CA SER A 25 -8.90 -20.71 1.86
C SER A 25 -9.66 -21.64 0.91
N GLU A 26 -10.52 -21.11 0.04
CA GLU A 26 -11.27 -21.90 -0.95
C GLU A 26 -10.45 -22.25 -2.21
N PHE A 27 -9.48 -21.40 -2.58
CA PHE A 27 -8.67 -21.60 -3.79
C PHE A 27 -7.62 -22.70 -3.63
N LYS A 28 -7.14 -22.95 -2.41
CA LYS A 28 -6.06 -23.91 -2.13
C LYS A 28 -6.47 -25.38 -2.25
N VAL A 29 -7.77 -25.68 -2.16
CA VAL A 29 -8.25 -27.07 -2.11
C VAL A 29 -8.60 -27.66 -3.50
N ARG A 30 -8.84 -26.83 -4.52
CA ARG A 30 -9.35 -27.33 -5.83
C ARG A 30 -8.35 -27.39 -6.99
N LYS A 31 -7.10 -26.98 -6.84
CA LYS A 31 -6.12 -26.93 -7.96
C LYS A 31 -4.82 -27.68 -7.76
N GLN A 32 -4.76 -28.62 -6.88
CA GLN A 32 -3.64 -29.58 -6.82
C GLN A 32 -3.91 -30.72 -7.80
N MET A 33 -3.14 -30.78 -8.88
CA MET A 33 -2.94 -31.94 -9.77
C MET A 33 -3.47 -31.87 -11.21
N ALA A 34 -3.25 -30.80 -11.95
CA ALA A 34 -3.21 -30.93 -13.41
C ALA A 34 -2.40 -29.79 -14.07
N ASN A 35 -1.28 -30.14 -14.68
CA ASN A 35 -0.49 -29.29 -15.58
C ASN A 35 0.27 -28.09 -14.98
N ILE A 36 1.06 -28.30 -13.94
CA ILE A 36 1.83 -27.27 -13.24
C ILE A 36 2.79 -26.50 -14.18
N LEU A 37 3.46 -27.13 -15.12
CA LEU A 37 4.45 -26.45 -15.96
C LEU A 37 3.87 -25.60 -17.10
N LYS A 38 2.74 -26.01 -17.67
CA LYS A 38 2.08 -25.25 -18.77
C LYS A 38 1.29 -24.07 -18.24
N THR A 39 0.69 -24.23 -17.07
CA THR A 39 -0.13 -23.21 -16.39
C THR A 39 0.71 -22.03 -15.88
N ILE A 40 1.94 -22.25 -15.42
CA ILE A 40 2.83 -21.20 -14.91
C ILE A 40 3.23 -20.21 -16.04
N ILE A 41 3.67 -20.72 -17.19
CA ILE A 41 4.21 -19.89 -18.29
C ILE A 41 3.10 -19.14 -19.07
N GLU A 42 1.91 -19.73 -19.20
CA GLU A 42 0.78 -19.12 -19.94
C GLU A 42 -0.05 -18.16 -19.08
N ASN A 43 -0.08 -18.37 -17.77
CA ASN A 43 -0.83 -17.53 -16.83
C ASN A 43 -0.16 -16.14 -16.66
N ASP A 44 1.17 -16.10 -16.57
CA ASP A 44 1.94 -14.86 -16.38
C ASP A 44 1.75 -13.85 -17.51
N LYS A 45 1.72 -14.30 -18.75
CA LYS A 45 1.49 -13.42 -19.92
C LYS A 45 0.06 -12.87 -19.96
N GLY A 46 -0.91 -13.66 -19.53
CA GLY A 46 -2.32 -13.25 -19.44
C GLY A 46 -2.53 -12.20 -18.36
N GLU A 47 -1.94 -12.41 -17.18
CA GLU A 47 -2.02 -11.49 -16.06
C GLU A 47 -1.28 -10.18 -16.36
N LEU A 48 -0.08 -10.25 -16.92
CA LEU A 48 0.68 -9.07 -17.34
C LEU A 48 -0.13 -8.20 -18.33
N ARG A 49 -0.74 -8.80 -19.34
CA ARG A 49 -1.60 -8.07 -20.30
C ARG A 49 -2.84 -7.46 -19.64
N ARG A 50 -3.39 -8.11 -18.62
CA ARG A 50 -4.51 -7.58 -17.85
C ARG A 50 -4.07 -6.34 -17.06
N LEU A 51 -2.95 -6.42 -16.36
CA LEU A 51 -2.36 -5.30 -15.60
C LEU A 51 -2.00 -4.13 -16.53
N GLU A 52 -1.40 -4.40 -17.71
CA GLU A 52 -1.11 -3.39 -18.71
C GLU A 52 -2.37 -2.63 -19.14
N LYS A 53 -3.47 -3.34 -19.42
CA LYS A 53 -4.74 -2.72 -19.81
C LYS A 53 -5.35 -1.89 -18.65
N MET A 54 -5.20 -2.34 -17.42
CA MET A 54 -5.67 -1.57 -16.26
C MET A 54 -4.83 -0.31 -16.07
N ALA A 55 -3.50 -0.42 -16.20
CA ALA A 55 -2.62 0.74 -16.15
C ALA A 55 -2.92 1.74 -17.29
N ASP A 56 -3.18 1.25 -18.50
CA ASP A 56 -3.58 2.12 -19.62
C ASP A 56 -4.85 2.91 -19.34
N LYS A 57 -5.81 2.34 -18.60
CA LYS A 57 -7.00 3.10 -18.16
C LYS A 57 -6.65 4.21 -17.17
N VAL A 58 -5.70 3.98 -16.26
CA VAL A 58 -5.20 5.03 -15.35
C VAL A 58 -4.57 6.17 -16.17
N LEU A 59 -3.74 5.83 -17.16
CA LEU A 59 -3.04 6.81 -18.00
C LEU A 59 -4.01 7.65 -18.84
N GLN A 60 -5.19 7.14 -19.18
CA GLN A 60 -6.22 7.89 -19.94
C GLN A 60 -6.75 9.12 -19.17
N TYR A 61 -6.65 9.14 -17.84
CA TYR A 61 -7.04 10.29 -17.00
C TYR A 61 -5.95 11.36 -16.88
N GLU A 62 -4.76 11.17 -17.48
CA GLU A 62 -3.60 12.06 -17.30
C GLU A 62 -3.90 13.50 -17.70
N ASP A 63 -4.44 13.72 -18.91
CA ASP A 63 -4.77 15.06 -19.40
C ASP A 63 -5.89 15.72 -18.58
N GLU A 64 -6.87 14.93 -18.14
CA GLU A 64 -7.97 15.41 -17.29
C GLU A 64 -7.44 15.90 -15.93
N MET A 65 -6.61 15.09 -15.26
CA MET A 65 -6.04 15.46 -13.96
C MET A 65 -5.08 16.65 -14.08
N ALA A 66 -4.30 16.71 -15.17
CA ALA A 66 -3.36 17.81 -15.42
C ALA A 66 -4.08 19.17 -15.66
N ALA A 67 -5.31 19.14 -16.17
CA ALA A 67 -6.11 20.32 -16.41
C ALA A 67 -6.78 20.90 -15.14
N LEU A 68 -6.85 20.13 -14.05
CA LEU A 68 -7.44 20.57 -12.78
C LEU A 68 -6.53 21.57 -12.05
N THR A 69 -7.12 22.54 -11.35
CA THR A 69 -6.38 23.35 -10.37
C THR A 69 -5.99 22.50 -9.14
N ASP A 70 -5.10 23.02 -8.30
CA ASP A 70 -4.70 22.33 -7.07
C ASP A 70 -5.90 22.04 -6.16
N GLU A 71 -6.76 23.04 -5.98
CA GLU A 71 -7.98 22.92 -5.16
C GLU A 71 -8.96 21.89 -5.74
N GLN A 72 -9.09 21.84 -7.07
CA GLN A 72 -9.94 20.85 -7.73
C GLN A 72 -9.38 19.42 -7.58
N LEU A 73 -8.05 19.25 -7.71
CA LEU A 73 -7.41 17.96 -7.55
C LEU A 73 -7.50 17.47 -6.10
N GLN A 74 -7.29 18.34 -5.12
CA GLN A 74 -7.46 18.03 -3.69
C GLN A 74 -8.92 17.65 -3.35
N ALA A 75 -9.90 18.35 -3.94
CA ALA A 75 -11.32 18.07 -3.73
C ALA A 75 -11.75 16.66 -4.22
N LYS A 76 -10.99 16.04 -5.12
CA LYS A 76 -11.24 14.67 -5.57
C LYS A 76 -11.21 13.65 -4.43
N THR A 77 -10.41 13.86 -3.40
CA THR A 77 -10.37 12.97 -2.24
C THR A 77 -11.72 12.89 -1.53
N GLU A 78 -12.34 14.03 -1.29
CA GLU A 78 -13.65 14.09 -0.64
C GLU A 78 -14.75 13.54 -1.56
N GLU A 79 -14.69 13.83 -2.86
CA GLU A 79 -15.57 13.23 -3.87
C GLU A 79 -15.50 11.69 -3.83
N PHE A 80 -14.29 11.11 -3.82
CA PHE A 80 -14.11 9.66 -3.77
C PHE A 80 -14.62 9.05 -2.46
N LYS A 81 -14.38 9.70 -1.31
CA LYS A 81 -14.93 9.27 -0.01
C LYS A 81 -16.46 9.21 -0.06
N GLN A 82 -17.11 10.21 -0.64
CA GLN A 82 -18.56 10.25 -0.81
C GLN A 82 -19.07 9.17 -1.76
N ARG A 83 -18.40 8.96 -2.90
CA ARG A 83 -18.74 7.90 -3.86
C ARG A 83 -18.63 6.52 -3.21
N TYR A 84 -17.56 6.28 -2.43
CA TYR A 84 -17.38 5.05 -1.66
C TYR A 84 -18.51 4.84 -0.63
N GLN A 85 -18.88 5.87 0.12
CA GLN A 85 -20.00 5.83 1.08
C GLN A 85 -21.35 5.55 0.39
N ASN A 86 -21.52 6.01 -0.85
CA ASN A 86 -22.70 5.75 -1.67
C ASN A 86 -22.70 4.34 -2.32
N GLY A 87 -21.70 3.50 -2.02
CA GLY A 87 -21.64 2.09 -2.42
C GLY A 87 -20.77 1.78 -3.63
N GLU A 88 -20.04 2.76 -4.17
CA GLU A 88 -19.01 2.49 -5.18
C GLU A 88 -17.82 1.77 -4.54
N THR A 89 -17.26 0.79 -5.23
CA THR A 89 -16.15 0.00 -4.70
C THR A 89 -14.80 0.67 -4.94
N LEU A 90 -13.77 0.36 -4.14
CA LEU A 90 -12.41 0.83 -4.37
C LEU A 90 -11.87 0.41 -5.74
N ASP A 91 -12.24 -0.78 -6.23
CA ASP A 91 -11.88 -1.25 -7.58
C ASP A 91 -12.46 -0.36 -8.70
N GLN A 92 -13.64 0.21 -8.48
CA GLN A 92 -14.27 1.13 -9.43
C GLN A 92 -13.59 2.51 -9.40
N LEU A 93 -13.19 2.98 -8.22
CA LEU A 93 -12.47 4.24 -8.02
C LEU A 93 -11.00 4.17 -8.47
N LEU A 94 -10.41 2.98 -8.59
CA LEU A 94 -8.97 2.75 -8.76
C LEU A 94 -8.34 3.61 -9.86
N TYR A 95 -8.95 3.63 -11.03
CA TYR A 95 -8.33 4.28 -12.20
C TYR A 95 -8.20 5.79 -12.02
N GLU A 96 -9.26 6.41 -11.55
CA GLU A 96 -9.33 7.85 -11.32
C GLU A 96 -8.49 8.24 -10.09
N ALA A 97 -8.57 7.48 -9.00
CA ALA A 97 -7.80 7.71 -7.78
C ALA A 97 -6.28 7.60 -8.03
N PHE A 98 -5.82 6.60 -8.78
CA PHE A 98 -4.41 6.47 -9.14
C PHE A 98 -3.94 7.63 -10.01
N ALA A 99 -4.78 8.11 -10.92
CA ALA A 99 -4.45 9.27 -11.75
C ALA A 99 -4.31 10.55 -10.91
N VAL A 100 -5.18 10.75 -9.91
CA VAL A 100 -5.07 11.86 -8.94
C VAL A 100 -3.74 11.78 -8.17
N VAL A 101 -3.36 10.60 -7.67
CA VAL A 101 -2.07 10.44 -6.96
C VAL A 101 -0.88 10.70 -7.89
N ARG A 102 -0.93 10.25 -9.14
CA ARG A 102 0.15 10.49 -10.12
C ARG A 102 0.36 11.98 -10.38
N GLU A 103 -0.71 12.73 -10.62
CA GLU A 103 -0.61 14.17 -10.83
C GLU A 103 -0.24 14.92 -9.53
N GLY A 104 -0.78 14.52 -8.38
CA GLY A 104 -0.41 15.04 -7.08
C GLY A 104 1.08 14.83 -6.77
N ALA A 105 1.60 13.64 -7.01
CA ALA A 105 3.03 13.33 -6.82
C ALA A 105 3.93 14.19 -7.72
N LYS A 106 3.50 14.45 -8.97
CA LYS A 106 4.21 15.35 -9.87
C LYS A 106 4.27 16.77 -9.34
N ARG A 107 3.15 17.29 -8.80
CA ARG A 107 3.06 18.67 -8.29
C ARG A 107 3.81 18.86 -6.96
N VAL A 108 3.66 17.92 -6.05
CA VAL A 108 4.18 18.02 -4.67
C VAL A 108 5.62 17.53 -4.56
N LEU A 109 5.90 16.33 -5.13
CA LEU A 109 7.19 15.68 -4.99
C LEU A 109 8.11 15.88 -6.20
N GLY A 110 7.60 16.41 -7.31
CA GLY A 110 8.32 16.47 -8.58
C GLY A 110 8.55 15.09 -9.22
N LEU A 111 7.85 14.06 -8.75
CA LEU A 111 7.98 12.67 -9.18
C LEU A 111 6.70 12.23 -9.90
N PHE A 112 6.85 11.63 -11.09
CA PHE A 112 5.70 11.18 -11.86
C PHE A 112 5.74 9.66 -12.06
N PRO A 113 4.82 8.88 -11.45
CA PRO A 113 4.82 7.42 -11.55
C PRO A 113 4.71 6.91 -12.98
N TYR A 114 5.64 6.04 -13.39
CA TYR A 114 5.64 5.38 -14.68
C TYR A 114 4.57 4.28 -14.76
N LYS A 115 4.19 3.88 -15.99
CA LYS A 115 3.22 2.80 -16.23
C LYS A 115 3.54 1.52 -15.44
N VAL A 116 4.81 1.12 -15.37
CA VAL A 116 5.22 -0.08 -14.62
C VAL A 116 4.98 0.07 -13.12
N GLN A 117 5.15 1.28 -12.57
CA GLN A 117 4.85 1.56 -11.16
C GLN A 117 3.33 1.56 -10.90
N VAL A 118 2.53 2.06 -11.84
CA VAL A 118 1.07 1.94 -11.79
C VAL A 118 0.64 0.48 -11.76
N MET A 119 1.24 -0.38 -12.60
CA MET A 119 1.00 -1.83 -12.58
C MET A 119 1.35 -2.44 -11.21
N GLY A 120 2.50 -2.08 -10.64
CA GLY A 120 2.90 -2.50 -9.28
C GLY A 120 1.89 -2.07 -8.22
N GLY A 121 1.40 -0.84 -8.28
CA GLY A 121 0.36 -0.33 -7.39
C GLY A 121 -0.96 -1.10 -7.49
N ILE A 122 -1.36 -1.50 -8.71
CA ILE A 122 -2.55 -2.33 -8.94
C ILE A 122 -2.38 -3.72 -8.31
N VAL A 123 -1.21 -4.34 -8.46
CA VAL A 123 -0.87 -5.64 -7.84
C VAL A 123 -1.00 -5.54 -6.32
N LEU A 124 -0.41 -4.49 -5.73
CA LEU A 124 -0.49 -4.23 -4.29
C LEU A 124 -1.93 -4.03 -3.81
N HIS A 125 -2.76 -3.28 -4.55
CA HIS A 125 -4.16 -3.09 -4.18
C HIS A 125 -4.95 -4.41 -4.16
N HIS A 126 -4.65 -5.32 -5.07
CA HIS A 126 -5.29 -6.65 -5.11
C HIS A 126 -4.80 -7.61 -4.02
N GLY A 127 -3.79 -7.23 -3.23
CA GLY A 127 -3.23 -8.05 -2.15
C GLY A 127 -2.21 -9.07 -2.64
N ASP A 128 -1.61 -8.83 -3.80
CA ASP A 128 -0.55 -9.63 -4.40
C ASP A 128 0.83 -8.98 -4.15
N VAL A 129 1.91 -9.69 -4.53
CA VAL A 129 3.29 -9.28 -4.26
C VAL A 129 3.99 -8.87 -5.55
N PRO A 130 4.20 -7.56 -5.80
CA PRO A 130 5.07 -7.14 -6.89
C PRO A 130 6.54 -7.21 -6.47
N GLU A 131 7.35 -7.84 -7.30
CA GLU A 131 8.80 -7.78 -7.17
C GLU A 131 9.33 -6.54 -7.90
N MET A 132 9.98 -5.64 -7.17
CA MET A 132 10.63 -4.44 -7.71
C MET A 132 12.07 -4.36 -7.21
N ARG A 133 13.01 -4.02 -8.10
CA ARG A 133 14.42 -3.87 -7.74
C ARG A 133 14.64 -2.59 -6.92
N THR A 134 15.73 -2.58 -6.16
CA THR A 134 16.19 -1.36 -5.48
C THR A 134 16.38 -0.23 -6.50
N GLY A 135 15.87 0.97 -6.18
CA GLY A 135 15.92 2.12 -7.07
C GLY A 135 14.81 2.22 -8.12
N GLU A 136 13.90 1.26 -8.23
CA GLU A 136 12.77 1.32 -9.17
C GLU A 136 11.57 2.13 -8.64
N GLY A 137 11.71 2.78 -7.49
CA GLY A 137 10.69 3.68 -6.92
C GLY A 137 9.54 2.96 -6.22
N LYS A 138 9.84 1.92 -5.42
CA LYS A 138 8.86 1.20 -4.60
C LYS A 138 8.02 2.12 -3.72
N THR A 139 8.67 3.04 -3.01
CA THR A 139 8.00 4.00 -2.11
C THR A 139 6.97 4.84 -2.86
N LEU A 140 7.31 5.32 -4.08
CA LEU A 140 6.39 6.05 -4.93
C LEU A 140 5.25 5.16 -5.46
N THR A 141 5.56 3.90 -5.82
CA THR A 141 4.55 2.91 -6.25
C THR A 141 3.52 2.66 -5.15
N ALA A 142 3.97 2.56 -3.91
CA ALA A 142 3.14 2.34 -2.73
C ALA A 142 2.11 3.46 -2.50
N THR A 143 2.40 4.69 -2.93
CA THR A 143 1.49 5.83 -2.68
C THR A 143 0.11 5.64 -3.28
N MET A 144 0.01 5.03 -4.44
CA MET A 144 -1.25 4.83 -5.15
C MET A 144 -2.22 3.88 -4.41
N PRO A 145 -1.83 2.64 -4.07
CA PRO A 145 -2.73 1.75 -3.33
C PRO A 145 -2.97 2.21 -1.89
N VAL A 146 -2.01 2.86 -1.24
CA VAL A 146 -2.18 3.43 0.11
C VAL A 146 -3.25 4.51 0.08
N TYR A 147 -3.17 5.47 -0.84
CA TYR A 147 -4.20 6.50 -1.01
C TYR A 147 -5.57 5.90 -1.27
N LEU A 148 -5.68 4.99 -2.25
CA LEU A 148 -6.96 4.38 -2.62
C LEU A 148 -7.62 3.66 -1.44
N ASN A 149 -6.86 2.87 -0.68
CA ASN A 149 -7.42 2.13 0.46
C ASN A 149 -7.72 3.04 1.66
N ALA A 150 -7.03 4.17 1.81
CA ALA A 150 -7.31 5.17 2.84
C ALA A 150 -8.66 5.89 2.62
N LEU A 151 -9.18 5.94 1.39
CA LEU A 151 -10.50 6.51 1.09
C LEU A 151 -11.65 5.80 1.81
N SER A 152 -11.45 4.55 2.24
CA SER A 152 -12.44 3.81 3.02
C SER A 152 -12.70 4.40 4.40
N GLY A 153 -11.77 5.18 4.95
CA GLY A 153 -11.79 5.66 6.34
C GLY A 153 -11.49 4.59 7.39
N GLU A 154 -11.29 3.33 6.98
CA GLU A 154 -11.01 2.20 7.88
C GLU A 154 -9.54 2.10 8.31
N GLY A 155 -8.65 2.88 7.70
CA GLY A 155 -7.23 2.99 7.99
C GLY A 155 -6.32 2.06 7.20
N VAL A 156 -5.15 2.60 6.91
CA VAL A 156 -4.08 1.93 6.19
C VAL A 156 -2.82 1.92 7.05
N HIS A 157 -2.16 0.77 7.12
CA HIS A 157 -0.85 0.64 7.76
C HIS A 157 0.22 0.48 6.69
N VAL A 158 1.27 1.31 6.76
CA VAL A 158 2.50 1.14 5.97
C VAL A 158 3.58 0.64 6.93
N VAL A 159 4.02 -0.59 6.69
CA VAL A 159 4.92 -1.32 7.58
C VAL A 159 6.32 -1.32 7.00
N THR A 160 7.29 -0.83 7.75
CA THR A 160 8.70 -0.77 7.39
C THR A 160 9.55 -1.61 8.34
N VAL A 161 10.81 -1.88 7.97
CA VAL A 161 11.71 -2.72 8.78
C VAL A 161 12.34 -1.97 9.96
N ASN A 162 12.42 -0.63 9.94
CA ASN A 162 13.02 0.15 11.02
C ASN A 162 12.42 1.56 11.13
N GLU A 163 12.65 2.21 12.27
CA GLU A 163 12.11 3.53 12.57
C GLU A 163 12.63 4.63 11.63
N TYR A 164 13.87 4.53 11.19
CA TYR A 164 14.45 5.50 10.24
C TYR A 164 13.67 5.53 8.93
N LEU A 165 13.37 4.37 8.35
CA LEU A 165 12.55 4.26 7.14
C LEU A 165 11.12 4.70 7.40
N THR A 166 10.55 4.36 8.57
CA THR A 166 9.23 4.81 8.99
C THR A 166 9.12 6.34 8.97
N GLU A 167 10.08 7.04 9.59
CA GLU A 167 10.07 8.50 9.66
C GLU A 167 10.35 9.14 8.30
N ARG A 168 11.34 8.64 7.57
CA ARG A 168 11.70 9.16 6.24
C ARG A 168 10.52 9.06 5.28
N ASP A 169 9.97 7.86 5.12
CA ASP A 169 8.93 7.61 4.13
C ASP A 169 7.61 8.28 4.51
N ALA A 170 7.29 8.33 5.82
CA ALA A 170 6.13 9.07 6.32
C ALA A 170 6.28 10.57 6.10
N THR A 171 7.49 11.12 6.22
CA THR A 171 7.73 12.54 5.97
C THR A 171 7.64 12.86 4.49
N GLU A 172 8.38 12.14 3.65
CA GLU A 172 8.43 12.40 2.22
C GLU A 172 7.09 12.15 1.53
N MET A 173 6.48 10.98 1.73
CA MET A 173 5.20 10.63 1.09
C MET A 173 4.02 11.27 1.82
N GLY A 174 4.18 11.60 3.10
CA GLY A 174 3.19 12.30 3.90
C GLY A 174 2.87 13.70 3.37
N GLU A 175 3.84 14.39 2.73
CA GLU A 175 3.58 15.66 2.04
C GLU A 175 2.50 15.48 0.96
N LEU A 176 2.61 14.44 0.14
CA LEU A 176 1.63 14.12 -0.90
C LEU A 176 0.25 13.79 -0.31
N TYR A 177 0.20 12.89 0.68
CA TYR A 177 -1.07 12.49 1.28
C TYR A 177 -1.77 13.65 1.99
N SER A 178 -1.02 14.46 2.74
CA SER A 178 -1.55 15.64 3.41
C SER A 178 -2.05 16.69 2.42
N TRP A 179 -1.32 16.89 1.33
CA TRP A 179 -1.74 17.79 0.26
C TRP A 179 -3.03 17.31 -0.42
N LEU A 180 -3.23 15.98 -0.53
CA LEU A 180 -4.46 15.36 -1.02
C LEU A 180 -5.57 15.29 0.05
N GLY A 181 -5.36 15.80 1.27
CA GLY A 181 -6.38 15.86 2.32
C GLY A 181 -6.51 14.59 3.18
N LEU A 182 -5.49 13.74 3.23
CA LEU A 182 -5.43 12.58 4.12
C LEU A 182 -4.49 12.85 5.31
N SER A 183 -4.87 12.35 6.48
CA SER A 183 -4.06 12.41 7.70
C SER A 183 -3.03 11.30 7.73
N VAL A 184 -1.80 11.64 8.17
CA VAL A 184 -0.68 10.70 8.31
C VAL A 184 -0.18 10.66 9.74
N GLY A 185 -0.14 9.47 10.32
CA GLY A 185 0.40 9.21 11.65
C GLY A 185 1.69 8.39 11.57
N ILE A 186 2.63 8.68 12.47
CA ILE A 186 3.87 7.93 12.62
C ILE A 186 3.85 7.26 13.98
N ASN A 187 3.94 5.94 14.03
CA ASN A 187 4.01 5.16 15.26
C ASN A 187 5.42 4.65 15.50
N LEU A 188 6.04 5.08 16.62
CA LEU A 188 7.40 4.74 17.04
C LEU A 188 7.40 4.18 18.46
N ALA A 189 8.45 3.43 18.81
CA ALA A 189 8.60 2.82 20.12
C ALA A 189 8.60 3.84 21.28
N ALA A 190 9.18 5.02 21.05
CA ALA A 190 9.29 6.08 22.07
C ALA A 190 7.95 6.78 22.37
N LYS A 191 6.90 6.59 21.59
CA LYS A 191 5.60 7.26 21.78
C LYS A 191 4.81 6.67 22.93
N SER A 192 4.13 7.54 23.66
CA SER A 192 3.18 7.16 24.70
C SER A 192 1.95 6.46 24.09
N PRO A 193 1.18 5.68 24.87
CA PRO A 193 -0.04 5.04 24.36
C PRO A 193 -1.06 6.01 23.76
N MET A 194 -1.13 7.23 24.28
CA MET A 194 -2.04 8.26 23.76
C MET A 194 -1.59 8.74 22.36
N GLU A 195 -0.30 9.06 22.20
CA GLU A 195 0.27 9.46 20.90
C GLU A 195 0.20 8.34 19.85
N LYS A 196 0.37 7.08 20.30
CA LYS A 196 0.17 5.92 19.43
C LYS A 196 -1.27 5.80 18.97
N LYS A 197 -2.23 5.98 19.88
CA LYS A 197 -3.65 5.96 19.54
C LYS A 197 -4.01 7.05 18.53
N GLU A 198 -3.49 8.27 18.70
CA GLU A 198 -3.67 9.36 17.75
C GLU A 198 -3.07 9.00 16.37
N ALA A 199 -1.88 8.39 16.35
CA ALA A 199 -1.27 7.94 15.09
C ALA A 199 -2.10 6.85 14.40
N TYR A 200 -2.67 5.90 15.15
CA TYR A 200 -3.54 4.86 14.58
C TYR A 200 -4.91 5.40 14.11
N LEU A 201 -5.36 6.54 14.60
CA LEU A 201 -6.60 7.18 14.15
C LEU A 201 -6.44 7.94 12.83
N CYS A 202 -5.21 8.21 12.39
CA CYS A 202 -4.97 8.81 11.07
C CYS A 202 -5.43 7.90 9.93
N ASP A 203 -5.70 8.46 8.75
CA ASP A 203 -6.08 7.70 7.56
C ASP A 203 -4.97 6.71 7.17
N ILE A 204 -3.70 7.12 7.33
CA ILE A 204 -2.51 6.34 7.02
C ILE A 204 -1.60 6.33 8.25
N THR A 205 -1.16 5.16 8.68
CA THR A 205 -0.23 4.99 9.81
C THR A 205 1.03 4.29 9.34
N TYR A 206 2.17 4.98 9.46
CA TYR A 206 3.49 4.41 9.26
C TYR A 206 4.02 3.84 10.57
N SER A 207 4.53 2.61 10.55
CA SER A 207 5.10 1.95 11.73
C SER A 207 6.06 0.84 11.35
N THR A 208 6.88 0.38 12.29
CA THR A 208 7.65 -0.85 12.12
C THR A 208 6.76 -2.07 12.38
N ASN A 209 7.15 -3.22 11.79
CA ASN A 209 6.52 -4.51 12.05
C ASN A 209 6.50 -4.85 13.55
N SER A 210 7.60 -4.61 14.26
CA SER A 210 7.75 -4.88 15.70
C SER A 210 6.77 -4.06 16.53
N GLU A 211 6.64 -2.74 16.26
CA GLU A 211 5.74 -1.88 17.03
C GLU A 211 4.27 -2.23 16.83
N ILE A 212 3.85 -2.52 15.60
CA ILE A 212 2.49 -2.99 15.32
C ILE A 212 2.22 -4.28 16.08
N GLY A 213 3.17 -5.22 16.07
CA GLY A 213 3.06 -6.49 16.79
C GLY A 213 2.99 -6.31 18.30
N PHE A 214 3.84 -5.48 18.87
CA PHE A 214 3.82 -5.17 20.30
C PHE A 214 2.57 -4.39 20.72
N ASP A 215 2.10 -3.46 19.94
CA ASP A 215 0.85 -2.74 20.20
C ASP A 215 -0.34 -3.70 20.16
N TYR A 216 -0.38 -4.63 19.20
CA TYR A 216 -1.40 -5.68 19.17
C TYR A 216 -1.38 -6.55 20.41
N LEU A 217 -0.19 -6.97 20.88
CA LEU A 217 -0.07 -7.75 22.12
C LEU A 217 -0.51 -6.95 23.33
N ARG A 218 -0.11 -5.68 23.44
CA ARG A 218 -0.52 -4.77 24.53
C ARG A 218 -2.04 -4.59 24.55
N ASP A 219 -2.66 -4.38 23.40
CA ASP A 219 -4.12 -4.21 23.27
C ASP A 219 -4.89 -5.46 23.71
N ASN A 220 -4.32 -6.66 23.49
CA ASN A 220 -4.93 -7.92 23.98
C ASN A 220 -4.77 -8.14 25.50
N MET A 221 -3.96 -7.33 26.19
CA MET A 221 -3.77 -7.40 27.65
C MET A 221 -4.56 -6.33 28.41
N VAL A 222 -5.15 -5.33 27.74
CA VAL A 222 -5.92 -4.30 28.42
C VAL A 222 -7.27 -4.83 28.91
N VAL A 223 -7.72 -4.33 30.07
CA VAL A 223 -8.99 -4.75 30.68
C VAL A 223 -10.19 -4.06 30.03
N ARG A 224 -9.98 -2.87 29.46
CA ARG A 224 -11.05 -2.05 28.86
C ARG A 224 -10.70 -1.73 27.43
N ALA A 225 -11.65 -1.92 26.51
CA ALA A 225 -11.48 -1.67 25.08
C ALA A 225 -11.10 -0.19 24.77
N GLU A 226 -11.54 0.75 25.59
CA GLU A 226 -11.17 2.17 25.47
C GLU A 226 -9.66 2.45 25.61
N ASN A 227 -8.93 1.55 26.28
CA ASN A 227 -7.48 1.64 26.46
C ASN A 227 -6.69 1.01 25.31
N MET A 228 -7.35 0.37 24.34
CA MET A 228 -6.70 -0.10 23.13
C MET A 228 -6.21 1.09 22.29
N VAL A 229 -5.03 0.94 21.69
CA VAL A 229 -4.45 1.97 20.83
C VAL A 229 -4.76 1.72 19.35
N GLN A 230 -4.83 0.45 18.95
CA GLN A 230 -5.12 0.09 17.57
C GLN A 230 -6.63 0.11 17.29
N ARG A 231 -6.99 0.43 16.07
CA ARG A 231 -8.33 0.20 15.52
C ARG A 231 -8.37 -1.15 14.77
N PRO A 232 -9.55 -1.63 14.35
CA PRO A 232 -9.64 -2.86 13.55
C PRO A 232 -8.74 -2.78 12.31
N LEU A 233 -8.04 -3.89 12.02
CA LEU A 233 -7.15 -3.98 10.87
C LEU A 233 -7.95 -4.05 9.57
N ASN A 234 -7.61 -3.22 8.59
CA ASN A 234 -8.25 -3.17 7.30
C ASN A 234 -7.28 -3.47 6.15
N TYR A 235 -6.28 -2.62 5.94
CA TYR A 235 -5.29 -2.75 4.88
C TYR A 235 -3.89 -2.50 5.43
N ALA A 236 -2.94 -3.34 5.05
CA ALA A 236 -1.53 -3.15 5.35
C ALA A 236 -0.67 -3.36 4.11
N LEU A 237 0.22 -2.42 3.86
CA LEU A 237 1.30 -2.53 2.90
C LEU A 237 2.60 -2.79 3.67
N VAL A 238 3.25 -3.91 3.38
CA VAL A 238 4.50 -4.32 4.04
C VAL A 238 5.64 -4.15 3.05
N ASP A 239 6.57 -3.25 3.36
CA ASP A 239 7.79 -3.07 2.57
C ASP A 239 8.88 -4.05 3.05
N GLU A 240 9.78 -4.44 2.14
CA GLU A 240 10.87 -5.38 2.43
C GLU A 240 10.38 -6.66 3.13
N VAL A 241 9.33 -7.24 2.58
CA VAL A 241 8.62 -8.38 3.18
C VAL A 241 9.48 -9.64 3.33
N ASP A 242 10.47 -9.82 2.52
CA ASP A 242 11.50 -10.88 2.64
C ASP A 242 12.29 -10.74 3.95
N SER A 243 12.71 -9.53 4.30
CA SER A 243 13.34 -9.27 5.59
C SER A 243 12.38 -9.58 6.75
N ILE A 244 11.16 -9.07 6.70
CA ILE A 244 10.18 -9.19 7.80
C ILE A 244 9.65 -10.62 7.96
N LEU A 245 9.28 -11.29 6.87
CA LEU A 245 8.59 -12.59 6.93
C LEU A 245 9.50 -13.80 6.75
N ILE A 246 10.75 -13.62 6.30
CA ILE A 246 11.68 -14.71 6.06
C ILE A 246 12.90 -14.60 6.98
N ASP A 247 13.65 -13.48 6.91
CA ASP A 247 14.92 -13.35 7.61
C ASP A 247 14.74 -13.19 9.12
N GLU A 248 13.76 -12.37 9.54
CA GLU A 248 13.46 -12.13 10.96
C GLU A 248 12.35 -13.05 11.54
N ALA A 249 11.78 -13.93 10.72
CA ALA A 249 10.65 -14.79 11.13
C ALA A 249 11.00 -15.82 12.24
N ARG A 250 12.28 -15.92 12.64
CA ARG A 250 12.76 -16.86 13.69
C ARG A 250 12.99 -16.19 15.04
N THR A 251 12.83 -14.91 15.13
CA THR A 251 12.92 -14.17 16.40
C THR A 251 11.52 -13.91 16.91
#